data_1b05b2c70ae9e5b81160d8f0dd0bcb4d
#
_entry.id   1b05b2c70ae9e5b81160d8f0dd0bcb4d
#
_cell.length_a   1.000
_cell.length_b   1.000
_cell.length_c   1.000
_cell.angle_alpha   90.00
_cell.angle_beta   90.00
_cell.angle_gamma   90.00
#
_symmetry.space_group_name_H-M   'P 1'
#
loop_
_entity.id
_entity.type
_entity.pdbx_description
1 polymer ?
#
loop_
_entity_poly.entity_id
_entity_poly.type
_entity_poly.pdbx_seq_one_letter_code
_entity_poly.pdbx_strand_id
1 'polypeptide(L)'
;IDADALICNYLSMILQQGGQYLEEDHSINFATPEGVKAIEEIVSMVKDGETSLESLTSGEYAFNRTYQDKGFMASVGSWGIGEGTGSYDLTYGEDFEYIPVPLYGDEVAFASETGWGIMVPENSQHKDAAWEFIEFFSQPENLVKHNIACNQLPPRKSLLDNEEYREAMPNITFLLDIMEKGQWMGPYNTSAMREIFNEMFISLCQEENPDIEKALKEVSEKITAECQLGYETK
;
A
#
# COMPACT_ATOMS: atom_id res chain seq x y z
N ILE A 1 -0.99 -11.85 6.23
CA ILE A 1 -0.60 -10.44 6.09
C ILE A 1 0.82 -10.35 5.56
N ASP A 2 1.13 -9.45 4.64
CA ASP A 2 2.48 -9.19 4.11
C ASP A 2 2.98 -7.79 4.50
N ALA A 3 4.25 -7.51 4.19
CA ALA A 3 4.91 -6.29 4.62
C ALA A 3 4.27 -5.00 4.11
N ASP A 4 3.83 -4.98 2.86
CA ASP A 4 3.23 -3.80 2.24
C ASP A 4 1.79 -3.60 2.75
N ALA A 5 1.00 -4.68 2.82
CA ALA A 5 -0.35 -4.64 3.32
C ALA A 5 -0.41 -4.29 4.81
N LEU A 6 0.53 -4.76 5.63
CA LEU A 6 0.55 -4.50 7.07
C LEU A 6 0.61 -3.01 7.38
N ILE A 7 1.61 -2.30 6.86
CA ILE A 7 1.77 -0.87 7.16
C ILE A 7 0.63 -0.04 6.56
N CYS A 8 0.21 -0.33 5.32
CA CYS A 8 -0.89 0.40 4.69
C CYS A 8 -2.21 0.22 5.44
N ASN A 9 -2.52 -0.99 5.88
CA ASN A 9 -3.71 -1.27 6.68
C ASN A 9 -3.63 -0.60 8.05
N TYR A 10 -2.51 -0.70 8.73
CA TYR A 10 -2.30 -0.07 10.03
C TYR A 10 -2.51 1.45 9.97
N LEU A 11 -1.88 2.13 9.03
CA LEU A 11 -2.06 3.57 8.83
C LEU A 11 -3.49 3.93 8.44
N SER A 12 -4.12 3.11 7.60
CA SER A 12 -5.52 3.30 7.22
C SER A 12 -6.46 3.17 8.43
N MET A 13 -6.22 2.21 9.32
CA MET A 13 -7.00 2.04 10.54
C MET A 13 -6.87 3.24 11.49
N ILE A 14 -5.72 3.89 11.56
CA ILE A 14 -5.55 5.16 12.30
C ILE A 14 -6.44 6.24 11.70
N LEU A 15 -6.33 6.46 10.38
CA LEU A 15 -7.09 7.48 9.66
C LEU A 15 -8.60 7.26 9.77
N GLN A 16 -9.07 6.01 9.69
CA GLN A 16 -10.50 5.65 9.78
C GLN A 16 -11.10 5.91 11.17
N GLN A 17 -10.28 6.03 12.20
CA GLN A 17 -10.68 6.44 13.53
C GLN A 17 -10.65 7.97 13.73
N GLY A 18 -10.35 8.75 12.68
CA GLY A 18 -10.15 10.20 12.76
C GLY A 18 -8.79 10.60 13.32
N GLY A 19 -7.88 9.65 13.50
CA GLY A 19 -6.52 9.89 13.98
C GLY A 19 -5.56 10.40 12.89
N GLN A 20 -4.34 10.72 13.31
CA GLN A 20 -3.24 11.11 12.45
C GLN A 20 -1.98 10.39 12.91
N TYR A 21 -1.07 10.10 11.98
CA TYR A 21 0.22 9.46 12.24
C TYR A 21 1.42 10.34 11.84
N LEU A 22 1.18 11.49 11.24
CA LEU A 22 2.18 12.51 10.94
C LEU A 22 1.91 13.75 11.77
N GLU A 23 2.96 14.25 12.43
CA GLU A 23 2.96 15.51 13.14
C GLU A 23 3.14 16.69 12.16
N GLU A 24 2.99 17.93 12.64
CA GLU A 24 3.15 19.15 11.82
C GLU A 24 4.56 19.29 11.21
N ASP A 25 5.57 18.77 11.87
CA ASP A 25 6.96 18.75 11.40
C ASP A 25 7.28 17.55 10.51
N HIS A 26 6.26 16.79 10.13
CA HIS A 26 6.34 15.55 9.37
C HIS A 26 7.05 14.38 10.08
N SER A 27 7.30 14.47 11.38
CA SER A 27 7.71 13.29 12.14
C SER A 27 6.57 12.28 12.29
N ILE A 28 6.92 11.01 12.46
CA ILE A 28 5.94 9.94 12.70
C ILE A 28 5.61 9.87 14.19
N ASN A 29 4.33 9.70 14.49
CA ASN A 29 3.84 9.37 15.82
C ASN A 29 2.77 8.27 15.73
N PHE A 30 3.16 7.04 15.98
CA PHE A 30 2.25 5.89 16.03
C PHE A 30 1.68 5.64 17.44
N ALA A 31 2.27 6.23 18.49
CA ALA A 31 1.84 6.06 19.88
C ALA A 31 0.64 6.94 20.25
N THR A 32 -0.30 7.07 19.32
CA THR A 32 -1.59 7.72 19.54
C THR A 32 -2.61 6.69 20.03
N PRO A 33 -3.73 7.09 20.68
CA PRO A 33 -4.79 6.15 21.06
C PRO A 33 -5.30 5.30 19.88
N GLU A 34 -5.45 5.93 18.71
CA GLU A 34 -5.88 5.27 17.48
C GLU A 34 -4.83 4.27 16.96
N GLY A 35 -3.54 4.65 17.06
CA GLY A 35 -2.43 3.78 16.68
C GLY A 35 -2.29 2.56 17.58
N VAL A 36 -2.40 2.77 18.89
CA VAL A 36 -2.40 1.66 19.88
C VAL A 36 -3.55 0.70 19.60
N LYS A 37 -4.78 1.22 19.48
CA LYS A 37 -5.96 0.40 19.23
C LYS A 37 -5.87 -0.36 17.89
N ALA A 38 -5.36 0.27 16.82
CA ALA A 38 -5.20 -0.36 15.52
C ALA A 38 -4.20 -1.54 15.57
N ILE A 39 -3.05 -1.36 16.22
CA ILE A 39 -2.05 -2.44 16.30
C ILE A 39 -2.48 -3.57 17.23
N GLU A 40 -3.17 -3.27 18.33
CA GLU A 40 -3.75 -4.28 19.23
C GLU A 40 -4.69 -5.21 18.47
N GLU A 41 -5.54 -4.67 17.61
CA GLU A 41 -6.46 -5.45 16.76
C GLU A 41 -5.69 -6.38 15.82
N ILE A 42 -4.71 -5.86 15.08
CA ILE A 42 -3.94 -6.67 14.13
C ILE A 42 -3.12 -7.75 14.87
N VAL A 43 -2.55 -7.44 16.05
CA VAL A 43 -1.84 -8.41 16.89
C VAL A 43 -2.79 -9.49 17.38
N SER A 44 -4.01 -9.14 17.79
CA SER A 44 -5.01 -10.10 18.25
C SER A 44 -5.42 -11.06 17.13
N MET A 45 -5.63 -10.57 15.89
CA MET A 45 -5.93 -11.41 14.73
C MET A 45 -4.85 -12.49 14.48
N VAL A 46 -3.57 -12.14 14.73
CA VAL A 46 -2.47 -13.13 14.62
C VAL A 46 -2.52 -14.12 15.79
N LYS A 47 -2.69 -13.64 17.02
CA LYS A 47 -2.72 -14.49 18.23
C LYS A 47 -3.92 -15.44 18.25
N ASP A 48 -5.05 -15.01 17.70
CA ASP A 48 -6.28 -15.79 17.59
C ASP A 48 -6.30 -16.75 16.39
N GLY A 49 -5.28 -16.67 15.54
CA GLY A 49 -5.10 -17.55 14.38
C GLY A 49 -5.96 -17.18 13.16
N GLU A 50 -6.52 -15.98 13.14
CA GLU A 50 -7.29 -15.46 12.00
C GLU A 50 -6.39 -15.09 10.81
N THR A 51 -5.17 -14.69 11.09
CA THR A 51 -4.11 -14.46 10.10
C THR A 51 -2.78 -15.01 10.59
N SER A 52 -1.76 -15.04 9.73
CA SER A 52 -0.45 -15.58 10.08
C SER A 52 0.69 -14.64 9.71
N LEU A 53 1.85 -14.85 10.36
CA LEU A 53 3.09 -14.14 10.04
C LEU A 53 3.85 -14.77 8.86
N GLU A 54 3.30 -15.82 8.22
CA GLU A 54 4.02 -16.59 7.21
C GLU A 54 4.46 -15.73 6.01
N SER A 55 3.57 -14.88 5.49
CA SER A 55 3.90 -13.99 4.37
C SER A 55 4.95 -12.94 4.74
N LEU A 56 4.94 -12.41 5.98
CA LEU A 56 5.97 -11.50 6.47
C LEU A 56 7.35 -12.14 6.54
N THR A 57 7.40 -13.42 6.89
CA THR A 57 8.66 -14.16 7.09
C THR A 57 9.18 -14.83 5.83
N SER A 58 8.30 -15.23 4.90
CA SER A 58 8.64 -15.86 3.64
C SER A 58 8.93 -14.87 2.51
N GLY A 59 8.42 -13.63 2.63
CA GLY A 59 8.43 -12.65 1.55
C GLY A 59 7.39 -12.92 0.45
N GLU A 60 6.49 -13.89 0.64
CA GLU A 60 5.38 -14.14 -0.28
C GLU A 60 4.25 -13.15 -0.01
N TYR A 61 3.70 -12.55 -1.04
CA TYR A 61 2.53 -11.68 -0.91
C TYR A 61 1.29 -12.45 -0.44
N ALA A 62 0.55 -11.87 0.49
CA ALA A 62 -0.64 -12.49 1.05
C ALA A 62 -1.74 -12.77 0.00
N PHE A 63 -1.90 -11.89 -0.99
CA PHE A 63 -2.87 -12.07 -2.07
C PHE A 63 -2.53 -13.27 -2.98
N ASN A 64 -1.24 -13.61 -3.19
CA ASN A 64 -0.84 -14.82 -3.93
C ASN A 64 -1.35 -16.09 -3.24
N ARG A 65 -1.36 -16.10 -1.93
CA ARG A 65 -1.92 -17.21 -1.15
C ARG A 65 -3.44 -17.34 -1.34
N THR A 66 -4.14 -16.21 -1.46
CA THR A 66 -5.57 -16.19 -1.75
C THR A 66 -5.87 -16.82 -3.13
N TYR A 67 -5.08 -16.46 -4.15
CA TYR A 67 -5.22 -17.03 -5.49
C TYR A 67 -4.83 -18.51 -5.58
N GLN A 68 -4.18 -19.06 -4.58
CA GLN A 68 -3.82 -20.46 -4.44
C GLN A 68 -4.74 -21.25 -3.50
N ASP A 69 -5.91 -20.74 -3.15
CA ASP A 69 -6.84 -21.32 -2.18
C ASP A 69 -6.24 -21.52 -0.77
N LYS A 70 -5.23 -20.74 -0.41
CA LYS A 70 -4.58 -20.78 0.91
C LYS A 70 -5.01 -19.64 1.85
N GLY A 71 -5.92 -18.79 1.40
CA GLY A 71 -6.47 -17.67 2.12
C GLY A 71 -7.84 -17.29 1.56
N PHE A 72 -8.67 -16.71 2.40
CA PHE A 72 -10.01 -16.27 1.98
C PHE A 72 -10.00 -14.84 1.43
N MET A 73 -9.19 -13.97 2.00
CA MET A 73 -9.14 -12.54 1.67
C MET A 73 -7.74 -11.98 1.90
N ALA A 74 -7.33 -11.03 1.07
CA ALA A 74 -6.08 -10.30 1.26
C ALA A 74 -6.23 -8.84 0.81
N SER A 75 -5.54 -7.92 1.48
CA SER A 75 -5.44 -6.53 1.04
C SER A 75 -4.38 -6.40 -0.05
N VAL A 76 -4.73 -5.73 -1.14
CA VAL A 76 -3.85 -5.54 -2.30
C VAL A 76 -4.28 -4.30 -3.09
N GLY A 77 -3.37 -3.65 -3.79
CA GLY A 77 -3.71 -2.58 -4.73
C GLY A 77 -4.44 -3.08 -5.98
N SER A 78 -4.93 -2.17 -6.82
CA SER A 78 -5.71 -2.50 -8.04
C SER A 78 -4.99 -3.46 -9.00
N TRP A 79 -3.66 -3.45 -9.00
CA TRP A 79 -2.81 -4.35 -9.78
C TRP A 79 -3.00 -5.85 -9.43
N GLY A 80 -3.52 -6.15 -8.23
CA GLY A 80 -3.85 -7.52 -7.85
C GLY A 80 -4.88 -8.18 -8.79
N ILE A 81 -5.80 -7.42 -9.38
CA ILE A 81 -6.74 -7.95 -10.38
C ILE A 81 -5.97 -8.47 -11.60
N GLY A 82 -5.01 -7.68 -12.11
CA GLY A 82 -4.16 -8.08 -13.23
C GLY A 82 -3.27 -9.30 -12.89
N GLU A 83 -2.82 -9.41 -11.67
CA GLU A 83 -2.05 -10.58 -11.19
C GLU A 83 -2.93 -11.84 -11.17
N GLY A 84 -4.12 -11.77 -10.59
CA GLY A 84 -5.05 -12.91 -10.54
C GLY A 84 -5.43 -13.43 -11.94
N THR A 85 -5.75 -12.51 -12.84
CA THR A 85 -6.15 -12.88 -14.21
C THR A 85 -4.99 -13.28 -15.11
N GLY A 86 -3.80 -12.65 -14.95
CA GLY A 86 -2.65 -12.90 -15.82
C GLY A 86 -1.73 -14.01 -15.36
N SER A 87 -1.44 -14.09 -14.05
CA SER A 87 -0.48 -15.05 -13.50
C SER A 87 -1.11 -16.32 -12.96
N TYR A 88 -2.39 -16.23 -12.53
CA TYR A 88 -3.12 -17.36 -11.93
C TYR A 88 -4.26 -17.89 -12.81
N ASP A 89 -4.50 -17.33 -14.00
CA ASP A 89 -5.56 -17.72 -14.94
C ASP A 89 -6.97 -17.74 -14.32
N LEU A 90 -7.20 -16.82 -13.37
CA LEU A 90 -8.48 -16.67 -12.69
C LEU A 90 -9.37 -15.67 -13.43
N THR A 91 -10.68 -15.85 -13.32
CA THR A 91 -11.68 -14.98 -13.91
C THR A 91 -12.22 -14.01 -12.88
N TYR A 92 -11.97 -12.69 -13.08
CA TYR A 92 -12.55 -11.65 -12.23
C TYR A 92 -14.07 -11.67 -12.29
N GLY A 93 -14.72 -11.65 -11.14
CA GLY A 93 -16.17 -11.74 -11.01
C GLY A 93 -16.74 -13.18 -10.94
N GLU A 94 -15.91 -14.19 -11.17
CA GLU A 94 -16.29 -15.62 -11.04
C GLU A 94 -15.45 -16.31 -9.95
N ASP A 95 -14.12 -16.22 -10.05
CA ASP A 95 -13.21 -16.88 -9.12
C ASP A 95 -12.82 -15.96 -7.95
N PHE A 96 -12.78 -14.66 -8.17
CA PHE A 96 -12.49 -13.66 -7.14
C PHE A 96 -13.15 -12.32 -7.44
N GLU A 97 -13.32 -11.51 -6.40
CA GLU A 97 -13.80 -10.13 -6.46
C GLU A 97 -12.80 -9.17 -5.82
N TYR A 98 -12.75 -7.93 -6.32
CA TYR A 98 -12.01 -6.83 -5.71
C TYR A 98 -12.98 -5.83 -5.11
N ILE A 99 -12.94 -5.71 -3.79
CA ILE A 99 -13.87 -4.89 -2.99
C ILE A 99 -13.11 -3.90 -2.11
N PRO A 100 -13.74 -2.82 -1.61
CA PRO A 100 -13.12 -1.97 -0.60
C PRO A 100 -12.72 -2.78 0.63
N VAL A 101 -11.59 -2.42 1.24
CA VAL A 101 -11.23 -2.93 2.56
C VAL A 101 -12.34 -2.54 3.55
N PRO A 102 -12.85 -3.45 4.39
CA PRO A 102 -13.82 -3.13 5.42
C PRO A 102 -13.35 -1.99 6.30
N LEU A 103 -14.25 -1.08 6.66
CA LEU A 103 -13.94 0.04 7.54
C LEU A 103 -13.68 -0.46 8.97
N TYR A 104 -12.58 0.00 9.55
CA TYR A 104 -12.27 -0.22 10.96
C TYR A 104 -12.88 0.84 11.88
N GLY A 105 -13.03 2.07 11.39
CA GLY A 105 -13.61 3.21 12.09
C GLY A 105 -14.79 3.81 11.35
N ASP A 106 -15.12 5.06 11.68
CA ASP A 106 -16.28 5.77 11.12
C ASP A 106 -15.93 6.58 9.86
N GLU A 107 -14.64 6.82 9.61
CA GLU A 107 -14.18 7.64 8.48
C GLU A 107 -13.80 6.77 7.27
N VAL A 108 -14.17 7.23 6.08
CA VAL A 108 -13.72 6.60 4.83
C VAL A 108 -12.38 7.20 4.44
N ALA A 109 -11.31 6.58 4.86
CA ALA A 109 -9.94 7.01 4.59
C ALA A 109 -8.99 5.83 4.45
N PHE A 110 -7.90 6.00 3.72
CA PHE A 110 -6.81 5.01 3.66
C PHE A 110 -5.46 5.69 3.43
N ALA A 111 -4.40 5.05 3.89
CA ALA A 111 -3.05 5.46 3.57
C ALA A 111 -2.69 4.96 2.17
N SER A 112 -2.35 5.89 1.29
CA SER A 112 -2.06 5.61 -0.11
C SER A 112 -0.57 5.57 -0.37
N GLU A 113 -0.11 4.49 -0.97
CA GLU A 113 1.18 4.47 -1.63
C GLU A 113 1.13 5.28 -2.91
N THR A 114 2.22 6.01 -3.18
CA THR A 114 2.44 6.61 -4.50
C THR A 114 2.86 5.52 -5.48
N GLY A 115 2.41 5.62 -6.74
CA GLY A 115 2.76 4.64 -7.76
C GLY A 115 4.23 4.68 -8.19
N TRP A 116 4.55 3.93 -9.21
CA TRP A 116 5.89 3.87 -9.78
C TRP A 116 6.27 5.17 -10.49
N GLY A 117 7.52 5.58 -10.33
CA GLY A 117 8.14 6.69 -11.05
C GLY A 117 9.28 6.20 -11.94
N ILE A 118 9.45 6.83 -13.10
CA ILE A 118 10.61 6.61 -13.97
C ILE A 118 11.57 7.78 -13.78
N MET A 119 12.85 7.49 -13.55
CA MET A 119 13.87 8.50 -13.35
C MET A 119 15.09 8.24 -14.21
N VAL A 120 15.84 9.30 -14.51
CA VAL A 120 17.14 9.23 -15.18
C VAL A 120 18.22 9.59 -14.15
N PRO A 121 19.12 8.65 -13.78
CA PRO A 121 20.20 8.95 -12.84
C PRO A 121 21.14 10.05 -13.36
N GLU A 122 21.62 10.90 -12.46
CA GLU A 122 22.52 12.01 -12.82
C GLU A 122 23.81 11.55 -13.51
N ASN A 123 24.32 10.40 -13.15
CA ASN A 123 25.53 9.80 -13.71
C ASN A 123 25.31 9.01 -15.00
N SER A 124 24.06 8.95 -15.54
CA SER A 124 23.78 8.26 -16.81
C SER A 124 24.54 8.90 -17.97
N GLN A 125 25.16 8.07 -18.81
CA GLN A 125 25.83 8.50 -20.03
C GLN A 125 24.86 8.58 -21.23
N HIS A 126 23.60 8.21 -21.05
CA HIS A 126 22.56 8.14 -22.10
C HIS A 126 21.29 8.89 -21.70
N LYS A 127 21.45 10.09 -21.10
CA LYS A 127 20.32 10.87 -20.58
C LYS A 127 19.30 11.20 -21.67
N ASP A 128 19.75 11.62 -22.85
CA ASP A 128 18.85 11.99 -23.95
C ASP A 128 18.00 10.80 -24.41
N ALA A 129 18.63 9.65 -24.66
CA ALA A 129 17.88 8.43 -25.01
C ALA A 129 16.92 7.97 -23.91
N ALA A 130 17.29 8.13 -22.64
CA ALA A 130 16.41 7.84 -21.53
C ALA A 130 15.20 8.78 -21.49
N TRP A 131 15.40 10.08 -21.77
CA TRP A 131 14.31 11.05 -21.88
C TRP A 131 13.40 10.77 -23.07
N GLU A 132 13.94 10.42 -24.23
CA GLU A 132 13.14 9.98 -25.40
C GLU A 132 12.24 8.79 -25.05
N PHE A 133 12.77 7.81 -24.28
CA PHE A 133 11.96 6.68 -23.80
C PHE A 133 10.85 7.14 -22.85
N ILE A 134 11.15 8.02 -21.89
CA ILE A 134 10.15 8.54 -20.94
C ILE A 134 9.06 9.31 -21.68
N GLU A 135 9.43 10.15 -22.65
CA GLU A 135 8.47 10.88 -23.48
C GLU A 135 7.58 9.92 -24.29
N PHE A 136 8.17 8.90 -24.92
CA PHE A 136 7.43 7.87 -25.64
C PHE A 136 6.47 7.12 -24.72
N PHE A 137 6.97 6.62 -23.58
CA PHE A 137 6.17 5.87 -22.62
C PHE A 137 5.02 6.71 -22.04
N SER A 138 5.24 8.00 -21.85
CA SER A 138 4.27 8.94 -21.29
C SER A 138 3.21 9.41 -22.28
N GLN A 139 3.27 9.00 -23.55
CA GLN A 139 2.20 9.32 -24.50
C GLN A 139 0.88 8.66 -24.07
N PRO A 140 -0.27 9.34 -24.26
CA PRO A 140 -1.57 8.82 -23.83
C PRO A 140 -1.85 7.39 -24.29
N GLU A 141 -1.60 7.08 -25.55
CA GLU A 141 -1.85 5.77 -26.15
C GLU A 141 -0.97 4.65 -25.54
N ASN A 142 0.25 4.96 -25.11
CA ASN A 142 1.15 4.00 -24.50
C ASN A 142 0.79 3.79 -23.02
N LEU A 143 0.43 4.87 -22.32
CA LEU A 143 -0.04 4.80 -20.93
C LEU A 143 -1.35 4.01 -20.82
N VAL A 144 -2.29 4.20 -21.73
CA VAL A 144 -3.55 3.42 -21.76
C VAL A 144 -3.24 1.94 -21.87
N LYS A 145 -2.44 1.52 -22.84
CA LYS A 145 -2.06 0.11 -23.02
C LYS A 145 -1.37 -0.47 -21.80
N HIS A 146 -0.42 0.27 -21.22
CA HIS A 146 0.29 -0.17 -20.04
C HIS A 146 -0.66 -0.34 -18.83
N ASN A 147 -1.49 0.67 -18.56
CA ASN A 147 -2.38 0.65 -17.42
C ASN A 147 -3.47 -0.43 -17.53
N ILE A 148 -3.98 -0.69 -18.73
CA ILE A 148 -4.88 -1.82 -19.00
C ILE A 148 -4.16 -3.15 -18.69
N ALA A 149 -2.96 -3.34 -19.24
CA ALA A 149 -2.20 -4.57 -19.06
C ALA A 149 -1.85 -4.89 -17.59
N CYS A 150 -1.64 -3.84 -16.78
CA CYS A 150 -1.30 -3.96 -15.36
C CYS A 150 -2.48 -3.73 -14.41
N ASN A 151 -3.68 -3.49 -14.95
CA ASN A 151 -4.88 -3.11 -14.18
C ASN A 151 -4.63 -1.95 -13.21
N GLN A 152 -3.92 -0.93 -13.66
CA GLN A 152 -3.53 0.23 -12.85
C GLN A 152 -4.29 1.50 -13.25
N LEU A 153 -4.48 2.37 -12.25
CA LEU A 153 -5.03 3.70 -12.50
C LEU A 153 -4.03 4.58 -13.26
N PRO A 154 -4.51 5.41 -14.21
CA PRO A 154 -3.61 6.21 -15.03
C PRO A 154 -3.06 7.39 -14.22
N PRO A 155 -1.77 7.76 -14.43
CA PRO A 155 -1.16 8.90 -13.77
C PRO A 155 -1.63 10.25 -14.33
N ARG A 156 -2.48 10.23 -15.36
CA ARG A 156 -3.02 11.43 -16.04
C ARG A 156 -4.53 11.46 -15.96
N LYS A 157 -5.10 12.53 -15.38
CA LYS A 157 -6.56 12.75 -15.32
C LYS A 157 -7.23 12.71 -16.69
N SER A 158 -6.56 13.18 -17.75
CA SER A 158 -7.09 13.16 -19.11
C SER A 158 -7.36 11.76 -19.68
N LEU A 159 -6.81 10.71 -19.06
CA LEU A 159 -7.06 9.33 -19.49
C LEU A 159 -8.27 8.70 -18.79
N LEU A 160 -8.82 9.34 -17.78
CA LEU A 160 -10.00 8.84 -17.08
C LEU A 160 -11.27 8.81 -17.93
N ASP A 161 -11.32 9.63 -18.98
CA ASP A 161 -12.40 9.67 -19.97
C ASP A 161 -12.07 8.91 -21.27
N ASN A 162 -10.92 8.21 -21.32
CA ASN A 162 -10.56 7.40 -22.48
C ASN A 162 -11.47 6.18 -22.59
N GLU A 163 -12.10 5.99 -23.74
CA GLU A 163 -13.14 4.97 -23.98
C GLU A 163 -12.56 3.54 -23.87
N GLU A 164 -11.41 3.29 -24.54
CA GLU A 164 -10.69 2.01 -24.50
C GLU A 164 -10.33 1.62 -23.06
N TYR A 165 -9.85 2.59 -22.27
CA TYR A 165 -9.47 2.35 -20.89
C TYR A 165 -10.69 2.04 -20.01
N ARG A 166 -11.80 2.75 -20.17
CA ARG A 166 -13.04 2.52 -19.41
C ARG A 166 -13.70 1.19 -19.73
N GLU A 167 -13.67 0.75 -20.99
CA GLU A 167 -14.19 -0.55 -21.41
C GLU A 167 -13.35 -1.70 -20.85
N ALA A 168 -12.03 -1.54 -20.82
CA ALA A 168 -11.11 -2.55 -20.30
C ALA A 168 -11.07 -2.60 -18.75
N MET A 169 -11.48 -1.51 -18.09
CA MET A 169 -11.45 -1.35 -16.63
C MET A 169 -12.87 -1.10 -16.07
N PRO A 170 -13.76 -2.11 -16.05
CA PRO A 170 -15.16 -1.92 -15.63
C PRO A 170 -15.31 -1.48 -14.16
N ASN A 171 -14.31 -1.74 -13.33
CA ASN A 171 -14.23 -1.33 -11.94
C ASN A 171 -13.60 0.05 -11.72
N ILE A 172 -13.31 0.82 -12.78
CA ILE A 172 -12.59 2.09 -12.67
C ILE A 172 -13.32 3.12 -11.80
N THR A 173 -14.65 3.21 -11.94
CA THR A 173 -15.45 4.18 -11.15
C THR A 173 -15.28 3.92 -9.66
N PHE A 174 -15.36 2.67 -9.26
CA PHE A 174 -15.16 2.23 -7.89
C PHE A 174 -13.75 2.55 -7.38
N LEU A 175 -12.72 2.26 -8.18
CA LEU A 175 -11.33 2.55 -7.83
C LEU A 175 -11.07 4.06 -7.70
N LEU A 176 -11.71 4.89 -8.55
CA LEU A 176 -11.61 6.35 -8.46
C LEU A 176 -12.28 6.91 -7.21
N ASP A 177 -13.44 6.39 -6.84
CA ASP A 177 -14.15 6.80 -5.63
C ASP A 177 -13.32 6.51 -4.37
N ILE A 178 -12.64 5.35 -4.35
CA ILE A 178 -11.69 5.01 -3.28
C ILE A 178 -10.48 5.95 -3.31
N MET A 179 -9.89 6.19 -4.47
CA MET A 179 -8.66 6.97 -4.62
C MET A 179 -8.80 8.39 -4.07
N GLU A 180 -9.99 9.00 -4.17
CA GLU A 180 -10.28 10.32 -3.60
C GLU A 180 -10.19 10.36 -2.06
N LYS A 181 -10.24 9.21 -1.41
CA LYS A 181 -10.15 9.07 0.05
C LYS A 181 -8.74 8.73 0.54
N GLY A 182 -7.81 8.53 -0.39
CA GLY A 182 -6.43 8.22 -0.06
C GLY A 182 -5.70 9.43 0.53
N GLN A 183 -4.93 9.18 1.60
CA GLN A 183 -4.03 10.15 2.19
C GLN A 183 -2.59 9.74 1.96
N TRP A 184 -1.74 10.72 1.75
CA TRP A 184 -0.32 10.49 1.56
C TRP A 184 0.33 9.88 2.81
N MET A 185 1.15 8.83 2.62
CA MET A 185 1.85 8.15 3.72
C MET A 185 2.97 8.97 4.38
N GLY A 186 3.30 10.12 3.84
CA GLY A 186 4.43 10.92 4.31
C GLY A 186 5.74 10.59 3.58
N PRO A 187 6.85 11.24 4.01
CA PRO A 187 8.16 11.10 3.38
C PRO A 187 8.89 9.80 3.78
N TYR A 188 8.18 8.76 4.20
CA TYR A 188 8.75 7.55 4.79
C TYR A 188 8.49 6.28 3.99
N ASN A 189 7.81 6.38 2.84
CA ASN A 189 7.49 5.21 2.00
C ASN A 189 8.76 4.55 1.44
N THR A 190 9.46 3.80 2.28
CA THR A 190 10.73 3.12 1.99
C THR A 190 10.70 1.67 2.44
N SER A 191 11.54 0.82 1.85
CA SER A 191 11.73 -0.56 2.32
C SER A 191 12.22 -0.59 3.77
N ALA A 192 13.11 0.34 4.16
CA ALA A 192 13.62 0.43 5.53
C ALA A 192 12.50 0.69 6.55
N MET A 193 11.54 1.58 6.23
CA MET A 193 10.38 1.81 7.10
C MET A 193 9.58 0.51 7.31
N ARG A 194 9.32 -0.24 6.23
CA ARG A 194 8.59 -1.50 6.29
C ARG A 194 9.32 -2.54 7.14
N GLU A 195 10.62 -2.69 6.93
CA GLU A 195 11.46 -3.62 7.69
C GLU A 195 11.41 -3.31 9.18
N ILE A 196 11.64 -2.04 9.56
CA ILE A 196 11.61 -1.59 10.96
C ILE A 196 10.23 -1.83 11.60
N PHE A 197 9.15 -1.51 10.88
CA PHE A 197 7.79 -1.71 11.37
C PHE A 197 7.45 -3.20 11.51
N ASN A 198 7.83 -4.03 10.54
CA ASN A 198 7.60 -5.47 10.55
C ASN A 198 8.34 -6.16 11.69
N GLU A 199 9.59 -5.79 11.95
CA GLU A 199 10.36 -6.31 13.10
C GLU A 199 9.65 -6.03 14.43
N MET A 200 9.19 -4.81 14.64
CA MET A 200 8.40 -4.43 15.82
C MET A 200 7.12 -5.25 15.92
N PHE A 201 6.36 -5.35 14.83
CA PHE A 201 5.09 -6.08 14.79
C PHE A 201 5.27 -7.57 15.12
N ILE A 202 6.29 -8.22 14.53
CA ILE A 202 6.61 -9.63 14.81
C ILE A 202 6.94 -9.81 16.31
N SER A 203 7.72 -8.90 16.90
CA SER A 203 8.02 -8.92 18.35
C SER A 203 6.76 -8.84 19.18
N LEU A 204 5.84 -7.91 18.91
CA LEU A 204 4.57 -7.78 19.60
C LEU A 204 3.72 -9.05 19.53
N CYS A 205 3.71 -9.74 18.39
CA CYS A 205 2.97 -10.98 18.23
C CYS A 205 3.59 -12.15 19.03
N GLN A 206 4.90 -12.13 19.26
CA GLN A 206 5.63 -13.19 19.98
C GLN A 206 5.63 -13.00 21.51
N GLU A 207 5.46 -11.79 21.98
CA GLU A 207 5.43 -11.48 23.40
C GLU A 207 4.06 -11.81 24.02
N GLU A 208 4.05 -12.34 25.24
CA GLU A 208 2.82 -12.67 25.97
C GLU A 208 2.08 -11.39 26.41
N ASN A 209 2.80 -10.41 26.93
CA ASN A 209 2.27 -9.14 27.43
C ASN A 209 3.14 -7.97 26.89
N PRO A 210 3.03 -7.60 25.63
CA PRO A 210 3.85 -6.54 25.04
C PRO A 210 3.47 -5.15 25.56
N ASP A 211 4.46 -4.30 25.74
CA ASP A 211 4.25 -2.86 25.99
C ASP A 211 4.09 -2.14 24.63
N ILE A 212 2.86 -2.15 24.13
CA ILE A 212 2.51 -1.68 22.79
C ILE A 212 2.82 -0.18 22.63
N GLU A 213 2.41 0.65 23.59
CA GLU A 213 2.64 2.10 23.52
C GLU A 213 4.14 2.43 23.43
N LYS A 214 4.95 1.76 24.26
CA LYS A 214 6.40 1.91 24.22
C LYS A 214 6.98 1.45 22.88
N ALA A 215 6.57 0.30 22.36
CA ALA A 215 7.04 -0.22 21.08
C ALA A 215 6.69 0.74 19.92
N LEU A 216 5.46 1.27 19.90
CA LEU A 216 5.04 2.24 18.89
C LEU A 216 5.82 3.56 18.98
N LYS A 217 6.15 4.01 20.18
CA LYS A 217 6.98 5.20 20.37
C LYS A 217 8.40 4.98 19.84
N GLU A 218 9.04 3.88 20.23
CA GLU A 218 10.40 3.54 19.81
C GLU A 218 10.50 3.36 18.29
N VAL A 219 9.53 2.70 17.66
CA VAL A 219 9.50 2.52 16.20
C VAL A 219 9.27 3.84 15.48
N SER A 220 8.43 4.72 16.00
CA SER A 220 8.18 6.05 15.44
C SER A 220 9.45 6.91 15.42
N GLU A 221 10.16 6.95 16.55
CA GLU A 221 11.43 7.66 16.68
C GLU A 221 12.48 7.09 15.71
N LYS A 222 12.60 5.77 15.61
CA LYS A 222 13.55 5.10 14.72
C LYS A 222 13.25 5.38 13.25
N ILE A 223 12.00 5.24 12.81
CA ILE A 223 11.60 5.52 11.42
C ILE A 223 11.84 7.00 11.08
N THR A 224 11.46 7.91 11.97
CA THR A 224 11.69 9.34 11.77
C THR A 224 13.17 9.67 11.58
N ALA A 225 14.04 9.05 12.38
CA ALA A 225 15.47 9.31 12.33
C ALA A 225 16.18 8.67 11.11
N GLU A 226 15.74 7.48 10.68
CA GLU A 226 16.48 6.65 9.72
C GLU A 226 15.89 6.62 8.32
N CYS A 227 14.57 6.85 8.18
CA CYS A 227 13.86 6.59 6.94
C CYS A 227 13.35 7.84 6.23
N GLN A 228 13.47 9.03 6.83
CA GLN A 228 12.96 10.26 6.22
C GLN A 228 13.64 10.53 4.88
N LEU A 229 12.87 10.50 3.80
CA LEU A 229 13.33 10.95 2.50
C LEU A 229 13.55 12.46 2.58
N GLY A 230 14.76 12.92 2.19
CA GLY A 230 15.09 14.32 2.21
C GLY A 230 14.16 15.14 1.31
N TYR A 231 13.14 15.75 1.90
CA TYR A 231 12.40 16.83 1.28
C TYR A 231 13.14 18.12 1.59
N GLU A 232 13.82 18.69 0.59
CA GLU A 232 14.16 20.09 0.66
C GLU A 232 12.83 20.87 0.61
N THR A 233 12.37 21.35 1.74
CA THR A 233 11.34 22.40 1.80
C THR A 233 11.95 23.63 1.14
N LYS A 234 11.64 23.85 -0.12
CA LYS A 234 11.91 25.12 -0.81
C LYS A 234 10.88 26.14 -0.42
#